data_3828dbcb5f6ca5c85e61a657c15dc30a
#
_entry.id   3828dbcb5f6ca5c85e61a657c15dc30a
#
_cell.length_a   1.000
_cell.length_b   1.000
_cell.length_c   1.000
_cell.angle_alpha   90.00
_cell.angle_beta   90.00
_cell.angle_gamma   90.00
#
_symmetry.space_group_name_H-M   'P 1'
#
loop_
_entity.id
_entity.type
_entity.pdbx_description
1 polymer ?
#
loop_
_entity_poly.entity_id
_entity_poly.type
_entity_poly.pdbx_seq_one_letter_code
_entity_poly.pdbx_strand_id
1 'polypeptide(L)'
;MKSERTAHPLAPRKVSPPPQFSTNQGVKLMSYLDKVIERRDAVKAEMDAVLEAVAAENRTDLTADETTKVDALVEESRSLDSKIENLKTQADADAKVAEVRAAVADVAMPKSGGAKVIREERTYTAQSGASFIKDAFNAQFKQDFSASDRLARHMREEEVERRDGTTANFEGLVVPQYLTDLAAPLARAGRPTADFATNKIALPAAGMTLNISRMTTGTSTAIQQTQATDVSETDADDTLLTVNVRTIAGQQDLSRQAIERGTGIDAFVVGDLIRSWHTTLNSGIINGAGTNGTIKGIRASGGNAITFTATTPTVALLYPKLADALQKVQSNVFTTPTHWIMHPRRLAFLLAGVDGSNRPLVVPSANGPMNSVATGAGTAQYGNSGYSLLGLPIIADASVQTTLSTDQDEIYLVDSREMHLFEQPGSPFSLRFEATGASSLTVKTVVYGYAAFTAERYPLAASIISGTGLAAPSF
;
A
#
# COMPACT_ATOMS: atom_id res chain seq x y z
N MET A 1 -55.14 -5.76 28.74
CA MET A 1 -54.34 -6.92 29.05
C MET A 1 -52.93 -6.67 28.55
N LYS A 2 -52.04 -6.35 29.48
CA LYS A 2 -50.59 -6.13 29.23
C LYS A 2 -49.90 -7.48 29.19
N SER A 3 -49.08 -7.76 28.19
CA SER A 3 -48.17 -8.88 28.13
C SER A 3 -46.74 -8.33 28.22
N GLU A 4 -46.18 -8.42 29.40
CA GLU A 4 -44.75 -8.20 29.64
C GLU A 4 -43.97 -9.39 29.09
N ARG A 5 -43.03 -9.12 28.18
CA ARG A 5 -41.95 -10.06 27.80
C ARG A 5 -40.70 -9.72 28.58
N THR A 6 -40.42 -10.52 29.56
CA THR A 6 -39.17 -10.55 30.30
C THR A 6 -37.99 -10.90 29.39
N ALA A 7 -37.03 -10.00 29.32
CA ALA A 7 -35.73 -10.24 28.69
C ALA A 7 -34.83 -11.06 29.63
N HIS A 8 -34.40 -12.24 29.17
CA HIS A 8 -33.36 -13.04 29.81
C HIS A 8 -31.99 -12.42 29.56
N PRO A 9 -31.13 -12.26 30.57
CA PRO A 9 -29.77 -11.84 30.38
C PRO A 9 -28.92 -12.98 29.83
N LEU A 10 -28.24 -12.72 28.69
CA LEU A 10 -27.24 -13.61 28.10
C LEU A 10 -26.04 -13.75 29.05
N ALA A 11 -25.70 -14.99 29.39
CA ALA A 11 -24.54 -15.35 30.19
C ALA A 11 -23.22 -14.94 29.48
N PRO A 12 -22.19 -14.52 30.23
CA PRO A 12 -20.92 -14.09 29.64
C PRO A 12 -20.19 -15.30 29.02
N ARG A 13 -19.81 -15.16 27.75
CA ARG A 13 -18.99 -16.12 27.03
C ARG A 13 -17.63 -16.26 27.75
N LYS A 14 -17.32 -17.45 28.22
CA LYS A 14 -15.99 -17.80 28.75
C LYS A 14 -14.97 -17.65 27.62
N VAL A 15 -14.11 -16.65 27.73
CA VAL A 15 -12.92 -16.50 26.89
C VAL A 15 -11.90 -17.52 27.42
N SER A 16 -11.53 -18.47 26.56
CA SER A 16 -10.46 -19.43 26.86
C SER A 16 -9.13 -18.65 27.04
N PRO A 17 -8.30 -19.00 28.05
CA PRO A 17 -7.02 -18.35 28.23
C PRO A 17 -6.10 -18.66 27.02
N PRO A 18 -5.21 -17.74 26.66
CA PRO A 18 -4.25 -17.97 25.57
C PRO A 18 -3.35 -19.16 25.89
N PRO A 19 -2.88 -19.91 24.90
CA PRO A 19 -2.01 -21.06 25.12
C PRO A 19 -0.74 -20.61 25.88
N GLN A 20 -0.53 -21.18 27.06
CA GLN A 20 0.72 -21.02 27.79
C GLN A 20 1.79 -21.78 26.99
N PHE A 21 2.61 -21.08 26.23
CA PHE A 21 3.82 -21.63 25.65
C PHE A 21 4.81 -21.94 26.77
N SER A 22 5.04 -23.24 26.97
CA SER A 22 5.66 -23.82 28.15
C SER A 22 7.16 -23.50 28.21
N THR A 23 7.60 -23.09 29.39
CA THR A 23 8.96 -23.10 29.90
C THR A 23 9.69 -24.48 29.80
N ASN A 24 8.99 -25.48 29.28
CA ASN A 24 9.45 -26.87 29.18
C ASN A 24 10.35 -27.17 27.96
N GLN A 25 10.43 -26.25 26.95
CA GLN A 25 11.29 -26.50 25.77
C GLN A 25 12.75 -26.21 26.06
N GLY A 26 13.09 -25.17 26.80
CA GLY A 26 14.46 -24.82 27.15
C GLY A 26 15.11 -25.87 28.05
N VAL A 27 14.34 -26.41 29.01
CA VAL A 27 14.83 -27.48 29.92
C VAL A 27 15.11 -28.78 29.14
N LYS A 28 14.27 -29.09 28.15
CA LYS A 28 14.48 -30.27 27.29
C LYS A 28 15.70 -30.10 26.37
N LEU A 29 15.94 -28.89 25.86
CA LEU A 29 17.09 -28.58 25.00
C LEU A 29 18.42 -28.73 25.76
N MET A 30 18.49 -28.20 26.98
CA MET A 30 19.67 -28.35 27.86
C MET A 30 19.96 -29.81 28.23
N SER A 31 18.92 -30.57 28.61
CA SER A 31 19.06 -32.00 28.88
C SER A 31 19.47 -32.80 27.65
N TYR A 32 19.14 -32.38 26.45
CA TYR A 32 19.58 -33.01 25.22
C TYR A 32 21.03 -32.62 24.87
N LEU A 33 21.41 -31.37 25.09
CA LEU A 33 22.77 -30.88 24.93
C LEU A 33 23.74 -31.67 25.83
N ASP A 34 23.40 -31.88 27.11
CA ASP A 34 24.19 -32.64 28.05
C ASP A 34 24.45 -34.09 27.57
N LYS A 35 23.45 -34.75 27.04
CA LYS A 35 23.57 -36.11 26.47
C LYS A 35 24.45 -36.14 25.22
N VAL A 36 24.42 -35.12 24.37
CA VAL A 36 25.30 -35.05 23.20
C VAL A 36 26.73 -34.80 23.59
N ILE A 37 26.96 -33.99 24.64
CA ILE A 37 28.32 -33.79 25.22
C ILE A 37 28.85 -35.10 25.82
N GLU A 38 28.03 -35.77 26.60
CA GLU A 38 28.39 -37.07 27.20
C GLU A 38 28.75 -38.11 26.13
N ARG A 39 27.99 -38.18 25.02
CA ARG A 39 28.33 -39.09 23.91
C ARG A 39 29.62 -38.69 23.21
N ARG A 40 29.87 -37.37 23.01
CA ARG A 40 31.13 -36.90 22.43
C ARG A 40 32.33 -37.29 23.31
N ASP A 41 32.21 -37.13 24.63
CA ASP A 41 33.27 -37.46 25.56
C ASP A 41 33.53 -39.00 25.63
N ALA A 42 32.48 -39.82 25.48
CA ALA A 42 32.59 -41.25 25.33
C ALA A 42 33.33 -41.63 24.02
N VAL A 43 33.01 -41.01 22.90
CA VAL A 43 33.68 -41.22 21.61
C VAL A 43 35.15 -40.84 21.68
N LYS A 44 35.50 -39.75 22.38
CA LYS A 44 36.91 -39.39 22.63
C LYS A 44 37.62 -40.41 23.49
N ALA A 45 37.02 -40.91 24.56
CA ALA A 45 37.58 -41.94 25.40
C ALA A 45 37.80 -43.25 24.64
N GLU A 46 36.89 -43.63 23.74
CA GLU A 46 37.04 -44.79 22.85
C GLU A 46 38.24 -44.62 21.89
N MET A 47 38.40 -43.39 21.34
CA MET A 47 39.53 -43.07 20.47
C MET A 47 40.87 -43.12 21.23
N ASP A 48 40.91 -42.54 22.44
CA ASP A 48 42.07 -42.53 23.29
C ASP A 48 42.45 -43.97 23.70
N ALA A 49 41.49 -44.84 24.01
CA ALA A 49 41.70 -46.23 24.33
C ALA A 49 42.35 -47.07 23.18
N VAL A 50 41.94 -46.78 21.93
CA VAL A 50 42.52 -47.36 20.73
C VAL A 50 43.96 -46.89 20.57
N LEU A 51 44.25 -45.60 20.79
CA LEU A 51 45.62 -45.07 20.71
C LEU A 51 46.53 -45.58 21.83
N GLU A 52 46.02 -45.74 23.07
CA GLU A 52 46.71 -46.27 24.18
C GLU A 52 47.07 -47.78 23.96
N ALA A 53 46.16 -48.56 23.36
CA ALA A 53 46.42 -49.95 23.02
C ALA A 53 47.52 -50.05 21.98
N VAL A 54 47.58 -49.20 20.97
CA VAL A 54 48.65 -49.14 19.96
C VAL A 54 49.98 -48.73 20.62
N ALA A 55 49.95 -47.77 21.53
CA ALA A 55 51.15 -47.35 22.29
C ALA A 55 51.70 -48.48 23.24
N ALA A 56 50.79 -49.22 23.87
CA ALA A 56 51.17 -50.35 24.74
C ALA A 56 51.88 -51.51 23.99
N GLU A 57 51.53 -51.65 22.68
CA GLU A 57 52.18 -52.64 21.82
C GLU A 57 53.50 -52.15 21.19
N ASN A 58 53.99 -50.95 21.56
CA ASN A 58 55.18 -50.27 21.00
C ASN A 58 55.19 -50.19 19.46
N ARG A 59 54.00 -50.06 18.85
CA ARG A 59 53.82 -49.83 17.41
C ARG A 59 53.64 -48.33 17.10
N THR A 60 54.20 -47.87 16.00
CA THR A 60 54.04 -46.52 15.52
C THR A 60 52.97 -46.39 14.47
N ASP A 61 52.58 -47.53 13.86
CA ASP A 61 51.54 -47.48 12.76
C ASP A 61 50.32 -48.27 13.18
N LEU A 62 49.16 -47.71 12.83
CA LEU A 62 47.84 -48.33 13.00
C LEU A 62 47.66 -49.47 11.98
N THR A 63 46.97 -50.50 12.33
CA THR A 63 46.49 -51.50 11.39
C THR A 63 45.31 -50.94 10.55
N ALA A 64 45.04 -51.56 9.42
CA ALA A 64 43.99 -51.15 8.55
C ALA A 64 42.59 -51.13 9.25
N ASP A 65 42.33 -52.04 10.16
CA ASP A 65 41.12 -52.16 10.96
C ASP A 65 41.00 -51.02 12.01
N GLU A 66 42.16 -50.72 12.67
CA GLU A 66 42.26 -49.66 13.67
C GLU A 66 42.12 -48.29 13.01
N THR A 67 42.74 -48.09 11.83
CA THR A 67 42.58 -46.84 11.05
C THR A 67 41.11 -46.59 10.69
N THR A 68 40.40 -47.62 10.21
CA THR A 68 38.98 -47.51 9.86
C THR A 68 38.11 -47.15 11.07
N LYS A 69 38.45 -47.72 12.25
CA LYS A 69 37.75 -47.40 13.51
C LYS A 69 38.04 -46.00 13.99
N VAL A 70 39.29 -45.56 13.93
CA VAL A 70 39.66 -44.18 14.32
C VAL A 70 39.04 -43.18 13.39
N ASP A 71 39.05 -43.40 12.07
CA ASP A 71 38.40 -42.51 11.10
C ASP A 71 36.89 -42.38 11.33
N ALA A 72 36.22 -43.50 11.65
CA ALA A 72 34.81 -43.50 11.98
C ALA A 72 34.50 -42.70 13.27
N LEU A 73 35.32 -42.84 14.29
CA LEU A 73 35.23 -42.14 15.57
C LEU A 73 35.51 -40.62 15.38
N VAL A 74 36.47 -40.28 14.52
CA VAL A 74 36.77 -38.87 14.17
C VAL A 74 35.60 -38.23 13.46
N GLU A 75 34.97 -38.89 12.48
CA GLU A 75 33.81 -38.37 11.80
C GLU A 75 32.58 -38.25 12.74
N GLU A 76 32.36 -39.22 13.62
CA GLU A 76 31.33 -39.15 14.66
C GLU A 76 31.61 -37.96 15.61
N SER A 77 32.83 -37.77 16.07
CA SER A 77 33.21 -36.62 16.92
C SER A 77 32.94 -35.29 16.24
N ARG A 78 33.34 -35.12 14.96
CA ARG A 78 33.05 -33.90 14.19
C ARG A 78 31.54 -33.62 14.04
N SER A 79 30.77 -34.67 13.79
CA SER A 79 29.33 -34.53 13.68
C SER A 79 28.67 -34.11 15.00
N LEU A 80 29.18 -34.62 16.13
CA LEU A 80 28.73 -34.28 17.46
C LEU A 80 29.17 -32.85 17.85
N ASP A 81 30.37 -32.41 17.50
CA ASP A 81 30.86 -31.05 17.76
C ASP A 81 30.02 -30.03 17.00
N SER A 82 29.68 -30.28 15.72
CA SER A 82 28.79 -29.41 14.94
C SER A 82 27.37 -29.33 15.51
N LYS A 83 26.85 -30.44 16.05
CA LYS A 83 25.56 -30.46 16.75
C LYS A 83 25.58 -29.67 18.06
N ILE A 84 26.67 -29.81 18.83
CA ILE A 84 26.87 -29.06 20.08
C ILE A 84 26.93 -27.57 19.82
N GLU A 85 27.63 -27.13 18.77
CA GLU A 85 27.73 -25.71 18.40
C GLU A 85 26.38 -25.15 17.98
N ASN A 86 25.64 -25.89 17.16
CA ASN A 86 24.28 -25.51 16.75
C ASN A 86 23.32 -25.42 17.95
N LEU A 87 23.37 -26.39 18.87
CA LEU A 87 22.51 -26.37 20.05
C LEU A 87 22.88 -25.27 21.04
N LYS A 88 24.17 -24.93 21.18
CA LYS A 88 24.62 -23.79 21.99
C LYS A 88 24.14 -22.47 21.40
N THR A 89 24.30 -22.26 20.10
CA THR A 89 23.81 -21.03 19.44
C THR A 89 22.31 -20.89 19.58
N GLN A 90 21.56 -21.99 19.51
CA GLN A 90 20.12 -21.99 19.71
C GLN A 90 19.73 -21.70 21.17
N ALA A 91 20.45 -22.28 22.14
CA ALA A 91 20.24 -22.02 23.56
C ALA A 91 20.57 -20.56 23.93
N ASP A 92 21.63 -19.97 23.35
CA ASP A 92 21.99 -18.58 23.56
C ASP A 92 20.95 -17.63 22.93
N ALA A 93 20.40 -17.99 21.77
CA ALA A 93 19.32 -17.25 21.15
C ALA A 93 18.05 -17.28 22.01
N ASP A 94 17.69 -18.46 22.53
CA ASP A 94 16.52 -18.63 23.41
C ASP A 94 16.72 -17.89 24.75
N ALA A 95 17.94 -17.88 25.31
CA ALA A 95 18.28 -17.15 26.52
C ALA A 95 18.13 -15.63 26.31
N LYS A 96 18.62 -15.10 25.19
CA LYS A 96 18.43 -13.69 24.83
C LYS A 96 16.96 -13.33 24.64
N VAL A 97 16.17 -14.19 24.02
CA VAL A 97 14.72 -14.01 23.90
C VAL A 97 14.03 -14.03 25.26
N ALA A 98 14.49 -14.91 26.18
CA ALA A 98 13.95 -14.97 27.54
C ALA A 98 14.32 -13.72 28.36
N GLU A 99 15.54 -13.20 28.21
CA GLU A 99 16.00 -11.95 28.82
C GLU A 99 15.19 -10.75 28.33
N VAL A 100 14.97 -10.63 27.02
CA VAL A 100 14.12 -9.58 26.43
C VAL A 100 12.67 -9.71 26.94
N ARG A 101 12.15 -10.93 27.05
CA ARG A 101 10.81 -11.16 27.61
C ARG A 101 10.74 -10.80 29.10
N ALA A 102 11.76 -11.09 29.87
CA ALA A 102 11.83 -10.71 31.28
C ALA A 102 11.92 -9.19 31.44
N ALA A 103 12.75 -8.53 30.64
CA ALA A 103 12.85 -7.07 30.60
C ALA A 103 11.53 -6.39 30.18
N VAL A 104 10.77 -6.99 29.27
CA VAL A 104 9.44 -6.52 28.88
C VAL A 104 8.38 -6.82 29.95
N ALA A 105 8.53 -7.91 30.70
CA ALA A 105 7.62 -8.28 31.79
C ALA A 105 7.83 -7.41 33.06
N ASP A 106 9.04 -6.90 33.26
CA ASP A 106 9.39 -6.03 34.37
C ASP A 106 8.95 -4.56 34.16
N VAL A 107 8.55 -4.21 32.91
CA VAL A 107 7.76 -3.01 32.65
C VAL A 107 6.36 -3.28 33.16
N ALA A 108 6.10 -2.93 34.41
CA ALA A 108 4.86 -3.15 35.12
C ALA A 108 3.68 -2.72 34.23
N MET A 109 2.92 -3.69 33.74
CA MET A 109 1.61 -3.39 33.14
C MET A 109 0.75 -2.75 34.22
N PRO A 110 0.30 -1.51 34.04
CA PRO A 110 -0.70 -0.96 34.96
C PRO A 110 -1.91 -1.88 34.88
N LYS A 111 -2.37 -2.36 36.05
CA LYS A 111 -3.56 -3.18 36.18
C LYS A 111 -4.70 -2.57 35.41
N SER A 112 -5.29 -3.33 34.53
CA SER A 112 -6.34 -3.00 33.59
C SER A 112 -7.54 -2.32 34.26
N GLY A 113 -7.54 -1.01 34.29
CA GLY A 113 -8.75 -0.26 34.02
C GLY A 113 -8.92 -0.32 32.51
N GLY A 114 -10.11 -0.67 32.02
CA GLY A 114 -10.37 -0.99 30.62
C GLY A 114 -9.59 -0.09 29.65
N ALA A 115 -9.05 -0.67 28.60
CA ALA A 115 -8.21 0.01 27.63
C ALA A 115 -8.96 1.23 27.09
N LYS A 116 -8.77 2.38 27.76
CA LYS A 116 -9.08 3.68 27.21
C LYS A 116 -7.98 3.87 26.18
N VAL A 117 -8.30 3.72 24.89
CA VAL A 117 -7.44 4.15 23.80
C VAL A 117 -7.32 5.66 24.00
N ILE A 118 -6.30 6.07 24.75
CA ILE A 118 -5.87 7.46 24.80
C ILE A 118 -5.21 7.64 23.43
N ARG A 119 -5.92 8.28 22.50
CA ARG A 119 -5.31 8.79 21.30
C ARG A 119 -4.10 9.59 21.76
N GLU A 120 -2.92 9.24 21.29
CA GLU A 120 -1.74 10.08 21.48
C GLU A 120 -2.11 11.49 21.04
N GLU A 121 -1.87 12.48 21.90
CA GLU A 121 -2.14 13.86 21.55
C GLU A 121 -1.33 14.22 20.29
N ARG A 122 -2.00 14.82 19.32
CA ARG A 122 -1.34 15.27 18.10
C ARG A 122 -0.20 16.22 18.43
N THR A 123 0.88 16.11 17.67
CA THR A 123 2.08 16.95 17.86
C THR A 123 1.74 18.43 17.73
N TYR A 124 0.87 18.80 16.76
CA TYR A 124 0.41 20.17 16.55
C TYR A 124 -1.07 20.28 16.87
N THR A 125 -1.36 20.75 18.07
CA THR A 125 -2.71 21.11 18.53
C THR A 125 -2.73 22.57 18.95
N ALA A 126 -3.90 23.17 18.99
CA ALA A 126 -4.05 24.55 19.46
C ALA A 126 -3.58 24.78 20.91
N GLN A 127 -3.56 23.69 21.71
CA GLN A 127 -3.15 23.72 23.11
C GLN A 127 -1.64 23.45 23.28
N SER A 128 -0.98 22.82 22.31
CA SER A 128 0.45 22.49 22.39
C SER A 128 1.38 23.72 22.30
N GLY A 129 0.87 24.89 21.89
CA GLY A 129 1.68 26.10 21.67
C GLY A 129 2.73 25.97 20.57
N ALA A 130 2.84 24.78 19.93
CA ALA A 130 3.77 24.52 18.85
C ALA A 130 3.07 24.81 17.52
N SER A 131 3.76 25.54 16.62
CA SER A 131 3.29 25.82 15.27
C SER A 131 4.15 25.04 14.28
N PHE A 132 3.51 24.29 13.38
CA PHE A 132 4.19 23.51 12.35
C PHE A 132 5.15 24.36 11.49
N ILE A 133 4.72 25.57 11.07
CA ILE A 133 5.57 26.46 10.29
C ILE A 133 6.74 27.02 11.13
N LYS A 134 6.51 27.35 12.40
CA LYS A 134 7.59 27.79 13.29
C LYS A 134 8.63 26.68 13.48
N ASP A 135 8.17 25.45 13.67
CA ASP A 135 9.06 24.31 13.83
C ASP A 135 9.79 23.97 12.52
N ALA A 136 9.11 24.02 11.38
CA ALA A 136 9.75 23.84 10.08
C ALA A 136 10.82 24.93 9.79
N PHE A 137 10.52 26.18 10.14
CA PHE A 137 11.47 27.28 10.06
C PHE A 137 12.65 27.08 11.01
N ASN A 138 12.40 26.72 12.28
CA ASN A 138 13.45 26.50 13.27
C ASN A 138 14.33 25.29 12.94
N ALA A 139 13.75 24.21 12.44
CA ALA A 139 14.50 23.03 11.99
C ALA A 139 15.42 23.37 10.81
N GLN A 140 14.93 24.14 9.85
CA GLN A 140 15.68 24.44 8.62
C GLN A 140 16.73 25.56 8.81
N PHE A 141 16.39 26.62 9.54
CA PHE A 141 17.26 27.80 9.66
C PHE A 141 18.05 27.89 10.97
N LYS A 142 17.56 27.28 12.05
CA LYS A 142 18.22 27.29 13.37
C LYS A 142 18.77 25.92 13.77
N GLN A 143 18.60 24.90 12.93
CA GLN A 143 19.02 23.52 13.21
C GLN A 143 18.51 23.01 14.58
N ASP A 144 17.29 23.36 14.94
CA ASP A 144 16.65 22.92 16.19
C ASP A 144 16.19 21.46 16.05
N PHE A 145 16.91 20.58 16.73
CA PHE A 145 16.61 19.14 16.72
C PHE A 145 15.22 18.83 17.31
N SER A 146 14.77 19.59 18.31
CA SER A 146 13.46 19.39 18.92
C SER A 146 12.30 19.73 17.97
N ALA A 147 12.49 20.74 17.13
CA ALA A 147 11.56 21.09 16.05
C ALA A 147 11.55 20.02 14.96
N SER A 148 12.73 19.50 14.60
CA SER A 148 12.87 18.40 13.62
C SER A 148 12.16 17.11 14.09
N ASP A 149 12.30 16.75 15.35
CA ASP A 149 11.63 15.57 15.94
C ASP A 149 10.11 15.73 15.96
N ARG A 150 9.59 16.91 16.28
CA ARG A 150 8.15 17.19 16.22
C ARG A 150 7.61 17.11 14.80
N LEU A 151 8.34 17.58 13.81
CA LEU A 151 7.99 17.46 12.40
C LEU A 151 7.97 15.99 11.94
N ALA A 152 9.00 15.21 12.31
CA ALA A 152 9.06 13.79 11.97
C ALA A 152 7.94 12.98 12.63
N ARG A 153 7.54 13.35 13.85
CA ARG A 153 6.40 12.75 14.55
C ARG A 153 5.09 13.08 13.84
N HIS A 154 4.86 14.32 13.47
CA HIS A 154 3.67 14.76 12.74
C HIS A 154 3.53 14.07 11.38
N MET A 155 4.62 13.89 10.65
CA MET A 155 4.61 13.13 9.39
C MET A 155 4.16 11.67 9.59
N ARG A 156 4.56 11.03 10.68
CA ARG A 156 4.09 9.68 11.03
C ARG A 156 2.62 9.66 11.43
N GLU A 157 2.16 10.67 12.16
CA GLU A 157 0.74 10.83 12.53
C GLU A 157 -0.14 10.95 11.28
N GLU A 158 0.27 11.75 10.28
CA GLU A 158 -0.44 11.86 9.00
C GLU A 158 -0.43 10.56 8.18
N GLU A 159 0.66 9.79 8.23
CA GLU A 159 0.75 8.50 7.54
C GLU A 159 -0.21 7.47 8.14
N VAL A 160 -0.38 7.46 9.45
CA VAL A 160 -1.35 6.60 10.16
C VAL A 160 -2.78 7.02 9.85
N GLU A 161 -3.08 8.33 9.81
CA GLU A 161 -4.42 8.84 9.48
C GLU A 161 -4.84 8.57 8.04
N ARG A 162 -3.90 8.47 7.11
CA ARG A 162 -4.19 8.06 5.73
C ARG A 162 -4.69 6.61 5.61
N ARG A 163 -4.38 5.76 6.59
CA ARG A 163 -4.89 4.39 6.66
C ARG A 163 -6.31 4.31 7.20
N ASP A 164 -6.70 5.26 8.06
CA ASP A 164 -8.01 5.33 8.70
C ASP A 164 -8.77 6.55 8.19
N GLY A 165 -9.16 6.60 6.93
CA GLY A 165 -9.95 7.68 6.34
C GLY A 165 -11.28 7.94 7.04
N THR A 166 -11.25 8.44 8.27
CA THR A 166 -12.42 8.95 8.96
C THR A 166 -12.27 10.45 9.19
N THR A 167 -13.17 11.20 8.56
CA THR A 167 -13.44 12.61 8.78
C THR A 167 -14.03 12.84 10.17
N ALA A 168 -13.22 12.73 11.22
CA ALA A 168 -13.62 13.19 12.51
C ALA A 168 -12.39 13.80 13.19
N ASN A 169 -12.48 15.07 13.44
CA ASN A 169 -11.73 15.83 14.43
C ASN A 169 -10.88 16.97 13.88
N PHE A 170 -11.60 18.01 13.48
CA PHE A 170 -11.12 19.36 13.76
C PHE A 170 -11.93 19.91 14.95
N GLU A 171 -11.85 19.25 16.09
CA GLU A 171 -12.36 19.81 17.34
C GLU A 171 -11.29 20.68 17.99
N GLY A 172 -11.60 21.95 18.12
CA GLY A 172 -11.01 22.81 19.12
C GLY A 172 -9.93 23.78 18.68
N LEU A 173 -10.17 24.61 17.67
CA LEU A 173 -9.47 25.88 17.56
C LEU A 173 -10.32 26.97 18.22
N VAL A 174 -10.32 27.02 19.55
CA VAL A 174 -10.99 28.10 20.28
C VAL A 174 -10.11 29.34 20.20
N VAL A 175 -10.32 30.13 19.19
CA VAL A 175 -9.93 31.55 19.17
C VAL A 175 -11.18 32.34 19.57
N PRO A 176 -11.09 33.42 20.37
CA PRO A 176 -12.25 34.20 20.82
C PRO A 176 -12.95 34.98 19.71
N GLN A 177 -12.85 34.53 18.48
CA GLN A 177 -13.64 34.97 17.36
C GLN A 177 -14.39 33.76 16.82
N TYR A 178 -15.70 33.74 17.02
CA TYR A 178 -16.66 32.71 16.67
C TYR A 178 -16.67 32.23 15.20
N LEU A 179 -15.77 32.69 14.36
CA LEU A 179 -15.74 32.42 12.93
C LEU A 179 -14.55 31.55 12.49
N THR A 180 -13.58 31.30 13.34
CA THR A 180 -12.40 30.46 12.97
C THR A 180 -12.69 28.97 13.06
N ASP A 181 -13.63 28.55 13.90
CA ASP A 181 -14.10 27.16 13.96
C ASP A 181 -14.93 26.77 12.71
N LEU A 182 -15.44 27.77 11.98
CA LEU A 182 -16.20 27.58 10.74
C LEU A 182 -15.34 27.74 9.47
N ALA A 183 -14.02 27.91 9.59
CA ALA A 183 -13.14 27.98 8.43
C ALA A 183 -13.12 26.65 7.70
N ALA A 184 -13.90 26.55 6.63
CA ALA A 184 -13.93 25.38 5.77
C ALA A 184 -12.74 25.40 4.80
N PRO A 185 -11.85 24.39 4.83
CA PRO A 185 -10.83 24.25 3.80
C PRO A 185 -11.49 24.02 2.44
N LEU A 186 -10.83 24.45 1.37
CA LEU A 186 -11.30 24.20 0.02
C LEU A 186 -11.44 22.69 -0.21
N ALA A 187 -12.62 22.25 -0.64
CA ALA A 187 -12.86 20.85 -1.00
C ALA A 187 -12.08 20.51 -2.28
N ARG A 188 -11.27 19.47 -2.22
CA ARG A 188 -10.50 18.95 -3.34
C ARG A 188 -10.76 17.46 -3.53
N ALA A 189 -10.63 16.99 -4.76
CA ALA A 189 -10.96 15.62 -5.15
C ALA A 189 -10.01 14.55 -4.61
N GLY A 190 -9.02 14.83 -3.81
CA GLY A 190 -8.09 13.81 -3.30
C GLY A 190 -7.40 13.00 -4.40
N ARG A 191 -7.07 11.71 -4.11
CA ARG A 191 -6.42 10.82 -5.08
C ARG A 191 -6.98 9.38 -5.09
N PRO A 192 -8.29 9.18 -5.25
CA PRO A 192 -8.89 7.86 -5.14
C PRO A 192 -8.36 6.86 -6.17
N THR A 193 -8.13 7.26 -7.42
CA THR A 193 -7.55 6.37 -8.43
C THR A 193 -6.13 5.94 -8.07
N ALA A 194 -5.30 6.86 -7.59
CA ALA A 194 -3.94 6.54 -7.14
C ALA A 194 -3.92 5.60 -5.94
N ASP A 195 -4.92 5.66 -5.07
CA ASP A 195 -4.95 4.85 -3.85
C ASP A 195 -5.54 3.45 -4.06
N PHE A 196 -6.57 3.31 -4.89
CA PHE A 196 -7.32 2.07 -5.05
C PHE A 196 -7.03 1.31 -6.36
N ALA A 197 -6.69 2.02 -7.44
CA ALA A 197 -6.52 1.42 -8.76
C ALA A 197 -5.07 1.28 -9.20
N THR A 198 -4.08 1.58 -8.36
CA THR A 198 -2.67 1.48 -8.73
C THR A 198 -1.88 0.52 -7.83
N ASN A 199 -0.86 -0.09 -8.43
CA ASN A 199 0.17 -0.83 -7.71
C ASN A 199 1.30 0.16 -7.33
N LYS A 200 1.45 0.44 -6.03
CA LYS A 200 2.43 1.39 -5.53
C LYS A 200 3.79 0.74 -5.38
N ILE A 201 4.78 1.31 -6.05
CA ILE A 201 6.17 0.86 -6.04
C ILE A 201 7.05 2.00 -5.53
N ALA A 202 8.05 1.66 -4.72
CA ALA A 202 9.01 2.66 -4.25
C ALA A 202 9.82 3.24 -5.41
N LEU A 203 9.86 4.58 -5.49
CA LEU A 203 10.69 5.28 -6.47
C LEU A 203 12.17 5.10 -6.10
N PRO A 204 13.05 4.71 -7.04
CA PRO A 204 14.50 4.68 -6.80
C PRO A 204 15.03 6.04 -6.34
N ALA A 205 16.03 6.02 -5.47
CA ALA A 205 16.61 7.24 -4.88
C ALA A 205 17.32 8.14 -5.91
N ALA A 206 17.71 7.61 -7.05
CA ALA A 206 18.40 8.33 -8.10
C ALA A 206 17.86 8.02 -9.49
N GLY A 207 17.94 8.99 -10.40
CA GLY A 207 17.49 8.87 -11.78
C GLY A 207 16.14 9.54 -12.05
N MET A 208 16.02 10.13 -13.23
CA MET A 208 14.77 10.77 -13.68
C MET A 208 14.05 9.94 -14.74
N THR A 209 14.55 8.72 -15.00
CA THR A 209 13.97 7.76 -15.94
C THR A 209 14.03 6.37 -15.34
N LEU A 210 12.96 5.62 -15.51
CA LEU A 210 12.83 4.22 -15.15
C LEU A 210 12.73 3.41 -16.44
N ASN A 211 13.60 2.44 -16.59
CA ASN A 211 13.63 1.59 -17.77
C ASN A 211 13.08 0.20 -17.41
N ILE A 212 12.05 -0.20 -18.14
CA ILE A 212 11.37 -1.48 -17.96
C ILE A 212 11.47 -2.25 -19.28
N SER A 213 12.04 -3.46 -19.26
CA SER A 213 12.00 -4.34 -20.42
C SER A 213 10.59 -4.90 -20.60
N ARG A 214 10.09 -4.87 -21.82
CA ARG A 214 8.79 -5.42 -22.21
C ARG A 214 8.99 -6.36 -23.40
N MET A 215 8.69 -7.63 -23.22
CA MET A 215 8.68 -8.58 -24.34
C MET A 215 7.63 -8.18 -25.36
N THR A 216 8.05 -8.11 -26.64
CA THR A 216 7.19 -7.84 -27.78
C THR A 216 6.92 -9.10 -28.59
N THR A 217 7.88 -10.00 -28.63
CA THR A 217 7.75 -11.31 -29.31
C THR A 217 8.09 -12.40 -28.28
N GLY A 218 7.18 -13.35 -28.10
CA GLY A 218 7.40 -14.52 -27.25
C GLY A 218 7.96 -15.70 -28.03
N THR A 219 8.50 -16.70 -27.33
CA THR A 219 8.85 -17.98 -27.89
C THR A 219 7.59 -18.74 -28.35
N SER A 220 7.65 -19.48 -29.46
CA SER A 220 6.54 -20.32 -29.91
C SER A 220 6.85 -21.80 -29.74
N THR A 221 5.81 -22.56 -29.47
CA THR A 221 5.84 -24.03 -29.52
C THR A 221 4.81 -24.54 -30.50
N ALA A 222 5.15 -25.53 -31.27
CA ALA A 222 4.22 -26.19 -32.18
C ALA A 222 4.24 -27.72 -31.98
N ILE A 223 3.14 -28.37 -32.33
CA ILE A 223 3.06 -29.83 -32.34
C ILE A 223 3.88 -30.33 -33.54
N GLN A 224 4.86 -31.17 -33.30
CA GLN A 224 5.60 -31.82 -34.34
C GLN A 224 4.68 -32.81 -35.07
N GLN A 225 4.37 -32.51 -36.35
CA GLN A 225 3.45 -33.32 -37.14
C GLN A 225 4.09 -34.61 -37.67
N THR A 226 5.39 -34.60 -37.90
CA THR A 226 6.15 -35.72 -38.40
C THR A 226 7.41 -35.91 -37.62
N GLN A 227 7.78 -37.16 -37.29
CA GLN A 227 9.02 -37.47 -36.58
C GLN A 227 10.24 -37.01 -37.36
N ALA A 228 11.28 -36.55 -36.68
CA ALA A 228 12.54 -36.11 -37.26
C ALA A 228 12.46 -34.86 -38.19
N THR A 229 11.39 -34.06 -38.08
CA THR A 229 11.35 -32.72 -38.66
C THR A 229 11.83 -31.67 -37.66
N ASP A 230 12.32 -30.55 -38.17
CA ASP A 230 12.78 -29.45 -37.32
C ASP A 230 11.63 -28.97 -36.41
N VAL A 231 11.99 -28.66 -35.15
CA VAL A 231 11.05 -28.08 -34.19
C VAL A 231 10.84 -26.60 -34.49
N SER A 232 9.70 -26.06 -34.06
CA SER A 232 9.42 -24.62 -34.19
C SER A 232 10.43 -23.79 -33.37
N GLU A 233 11.07 -22.86 -34.03
CA GLU A 233 11.99 -21.88 -33.45
C GLU A 233 11.40 -20.47 -33.63
N THR A 234 11.45 -19.68 -32.59
CA THR A 234 11.06 -18.27 -32.64
C THR A 234 11.96 -17.50 -31.66
N ASP A 235 12.65 -16.50 -32.17
CA ASP A 235 13.47 -15.61 -31.34
C ASP A 235 12.57 -14.71 -30.50
N ALA A 236 12.82 -14.68 -29.19
CA ALA A 236 12.17 -13.76 -28.30
C ALA A 236 12.81 -12.37 -28.45
N ASP A 237 11.97 -11.34 -28.55
CA ASP A 237 12.42 -9.95 -28.64
C ASP A 237 11.79 -9.10 -27.57
N ASP A 238 12.52 -8.08 -27.08
CA ASP A 238 12.04 -7.14 -26.09
C ASP A 238 12.19 -5.69 -26.55
N THR A 239 11.42 -4.82 -25.93
CA THR A 239 11.46 -3.38 -26.15
C THR A 239 11.64 -2.67 -24.83
N LEU A 240 12.53 -1.68 -24.80
CA LEU A 240 12.76 -0.85 -23.62
C LEU A 240 11.64 0.17 -23.46
N LEU A 241 10.84 0.03 -22.41
CA LEU A 241 9.86 1.02 -22.00
C LEU A 241 10.54 2.02 -21.06
N THR A 242 10.60 3.28 -21.45
CA THR A 242 11.16 4.36 -20.62
C THR A 242 10.05 5.17 -19.98
N VAL A 243 10.01 5.14 -18.65
CA VAL A 243 9.05 5.90 -17.83
C VAL A 243 9.77 7.09 -17.21
N ASN A 244 9.30 8.29 -17.50
CA ASN A 244 9.91 9.51 -16.97
C ASN A 244 9.37 9.86 -15.58
N VAL A 245 10.26 10.12 -14.65
CA VAL A 245 9.93 10.69 -13.34
C VAL A 245 9.59 12.16 -13.52
N ARG A 246 8.46 12.59 -12.96
CA ARG A 246 7.99 13.99 -13.05
C ARG A 246 7.95 14.63 -11.69
N THR A 247 8.27 15.91 -11.66
CA THR A 247 8.18 16.73 -10.46
C THR A 247 6.84 17.42 -10.42
N ILE A 248 6.09 17.21 -9.36
CA ILE A 248 4.86 17.93 -9.05
C ILE A 248 5.22 18.91 -7.94
N ALA A 249 5.06 20.22 -8.16
CA ALA A 249 5.42 21.24 -7.21
C ALA A 249 4.36 22.33 -7.16
N GLY A 250 4.20 22.92 -5.98
CA GLY A 250 3.37 24.09 -5.74
C GLY A 250 4.04 25.02 -4.75
N GLN A 251 3.80 26.33 -4.87
CA GLN A 251 4.38 27.32 -3.95
C GLN A 251 3.34 28.36 -3.54
N GLN A 252 3.54 28.90 -2.34
CA GLN A 252 2.76 30.02 -1.84
C GLN A 252 3.66 30.93 -1.01
N ASP A 253 3.54 32.25 -1.23
CA ASP A 253 4.21 33.27 -0.43
C ASP A 253 3.33 33.66 0.76
N LEU A 254 3.87 33.62 1.96
CA LEU A 254 3.22 34.01 3.19
C LEU A 254 3.95 35.18 3.82
N SER A 255 3.21 36.20 4.30
CA SER A 255 3.85 37.26 5.06
C SER A 255 4.28 36.75 6.43
N ARG A 256 5.46 37.21 6.89
CA ARG A 256 5.98 36.84 8.21
C ARG A 256 5.04 37.27 9.33
N GLN A 257 4.34 38.38 9.16
CA GLN A 257 3.33 38.85 10.11
C GLN A 257 2.16 37.84 10.23
N ALA A 258 1.71 37.28 9.10
CA ALA A 258 0.66 36.25 9.09
C ALA A 258 1.11 34.97 9.81
N ILE A 259 2.38 34.57 9.63
CA ILE A 259 2.93 33.39 10.31
C ILE A 259 3.10 33.60 11.82
N GLU A 260 3.55 34.81 12.23
CA GLU A 260 3.83 35.11 13.64
C GLU A 260 2.57 35.44 14.46
N ARG A 261 1.59 36.10 13.83
CA ARG A 261 0.40 36.62 14.52
C ARG A 261 -0.90 35.91 14.12
N GLY A 262 -0.91 35.23 12.98
CA GLY A 262 -2.08 34.43 12.56
C GLY A 262 -2.18 33.13 13.32
N THR A 263 -3.39 32.73 13.70
CA THR A 263 -3.67 31.46 14.35
C THR A 263 -4.22 30.48 13.30
N GLY A 264 -3.58 29.32 13.11
CA GLY A 264 -4.07 28.26 12.22
C GLY A 264 -3.84 28.46 10.71
N ILE A 265 -3.17 29.52 10.27
CA ILE A 265 -2.85 29.75 8.85
C ILE A 265 -1.97 28.63 8.31
N ASP A 266 -1.06 28.13 9.11
CA ASP A 266 -0.13 27.05 8.78
C ASP A 266 -0.87 25.78 8.34
N ALA A 267 -1.77 25.27 9.18
CA ALA A 267 -2.52 24.06 8.88
C ALA A 267 -3.40 24.25 7.61
N PHE A 268 -3.92 25.46 7.42
CA PHE A 268 -4.78 25.76 6.28
C PHE A 268 -4.00 25.78 4.96
N VAL A 269 -2.90 26.53 4.90
CA VAL A 269 -2.12 26.72 3.67
C VAL A 269 -1.35 25.47 3.28
N VAL A 270 -0.64 24.87 4.24
CA VAL A 270 0.15 23.65 3.98
C VAL A 270 -0.80 22.49 3.63
N GLY A 271 -1.89 22.35 4.38
CA GLY A 271 -2.89 21.32 4.11
C GLY A 271 -3.55 21.49 2.73
N ASP A 272 -3.76 22.71 2.24
CA ASP A 272 -4.31 22.95 0.90
C ASP A 272 -3.28 22.66 -0.20
N LEU A 273 -2.02 23.03 -0.01
CA LEU A 273 -0.93 22.71 -0.93
C LEU A 273 -0.75 21.19 -1.08
N ILE A 274 -0.79 20.45 0.02
CA ILE A 274 -0.70 18.98 0.02
C ILE A 274 -1.88 18.37 -0.73
N ARG A 275 -3.10 18.80 -0.41
CA ARG A 275 -4.31 18.33 -1.11
C ARG A 275 -4.26 18.66 -2.60
N SER A 276 -3.76 19.84 -2.96
CA SER A 276 -3.55 20.23 -4.35
C SER A 276 -2.58 19.31 -5.08
N TRP A 277 -1.46 18.97 -4.42
CA TRP A 277 -0.47 18.03 -4.94
C TRP A 277 -1.10 16.66 -5.22
N HIS A 278 -1.87 16.12 -4.28
CA HIS A 278 -2.57 14.86 -4.45
C HIS A 278 -3.58 14.88 -5.61
N THR A 279 -4.36 15.95 -5.73
CA THR A 279 -5.31 16.11 -6.84
C THR A 279 -4.60 16.19 -8.19
N THR A 280 -3.48 16.91 -8.25
CA THR A 280 -2.68 17.03 -9.47
C THR A 280 -2.08 15.69 -9.90
N LEU A 281 -1.53 14.92 -8.95
CA LEU A 281 -1.02 13.57 -9.21
C LEU A 281 -2.14 12.66 -9.75
N ASN A 282 -3.28 12.64 -9.09
CA ASN A 282 -4.41 11.80 -9.47
C ASN A 282 -4.96 12.14 -10.86
N SER A 283 -5.10 13.43 -11.16
CA SER A 283 -5.46 13.89 -12.50
C SER A 283 -4.42 13.52 -13.55
N GLY A 284 -3.14 13.58 -13.21
CA GLY A 284 -2.05 13.13 -14.07
C GLY A 284 -2.10 11.63 -14.39
N ILE A 285 -2.47 10.79 -13.41
CA ILE A 285 -2.61 9.33 -13.60
C ILE A 285 -3.77 9.01 -14.55
N ILE A 286 -4.88 9.73 -14.48
CA ILE A 286 -6.04 9.47 -15.33
C ILE A 286 -5.88 10.13 -16.70
N ASN A 287 -5.69 11.45 -16.73
CA ASN A 287 -5.84 12.28 -17.91
C ASN A 287 -4.53 12.66 -18.60
N GLY A 288 -3.39 12.39 -17.96
CA GLY A 288 -2.08 12.84 -18.42
C GLY A 288 -1.74 12.41 -19.83
N ALA A 289 -1.29 13.34 -20.67
CA ALA A 289 -0.97 13.08 -22.06
C ALA A 289 0.43 12.48 -22.28
N GLY A 290 1.33 12.56 -21.30
CA GLY A 290 2.72 12.10 -21.44
C GLY A 290 3.62 13.05 -22.24
N THR A 291 3.09 14.17 -22.72
CA THR A 291 3.81 15.21 -23.49
C THR A 291 4.03 16.45 -22.62
N ASN A 292 4.92 17.36 -23.04
CA ASN A 292 5.15 18.64 -22.36
C ASN A 292 5.45 18.51 -20.85
N GLY A 293 6.17 17.48 -20.45
CA GLY A 293 6.51 17.29 -19.04
C GLY A 293 5.42 16.65 -18.17
N THR A 294 4.26 16.30 -18.71
CA THR A 294 3.19 15.64 -17.96
C THR A 294 3.44 14.14 -17.76
N ILE A 295 2.78 13.55 -16.77
CA ILE A 295 2.74 12.08 -16.59
C ILE A 295 1.96 11.49 -17.76
N LYS A 296 2.34 10.31 -18.23
CA LYS A 296 1.54 9.56 -19.21
C LYS A 296 0.50 8.73 -18.46
N GLY A 297 -0.74 9.18 -18.48
CA GLY A 297 -1.86 8.59 -17.75
C GLY A 297 -2.52 7.42 -18.46
N ILE A 298 -3.53 6.84 -17.82
CA ILE A 298 -4.29 5.69 -18.32
C ILE A 298 -4.89 6.00 -19.69
N ARG A 299 -5.42 7.20 -19.86
CA ARG A 299 -6.02 7.64 -21.12
C ARG A 299 -5.06 7.59 -22.31
N ALA A 300 -3.79 7.95 -22.11
CA ALA A 300 -2.76 8.00 -23.14
C ALA A 300 -1.94 6.71 -23.28
N SER A 301 -2.20 5.70 -22.46
CA SER A 301 -1.40 4.46 -22.40
C SER A 301 -1.63 3.49 -23.55
N GLY A 302 -2.64 3.74 -24.40
CA GLY A 302 -2.96 2.86 -25.54
C GLY A 302 -3.84 1.66 -25.19
N GLY A 303 -4.71 1.78 -24.18
CA GLY A 303 -5.66 0.75 -23.80
C GLY A 303 -6.69 0.41 -24.89
N ASN A 304 -7.52 -0.61 -24.61
CA ASN A 304 -8.61 -1.01 -25.52
C ASN A 304 -9.63 0.12 -25.67
N ALA A 305 -9.72 0.71 -26.85
CA ALA A 305 -10.71 1.74 -27.13
C ALA A 305 -12.07 1.12 -27.45
N ILE A 306 -13.11 1.65 -26.82
CA ILE A 306 -14.52 1.25 -27.04
C ILE A 306 -15.34 2.52 -27.27
N THR A 307 -15.98 2.58 -28.42
CA THR A 307 -16.81 3.74 -28.74
C THR A 307 -18.25 3.49 -28.35
N PHE A 308 -18.81 4.43 -27.59
CA PHE A 308 -20.23 4.48 -27.26
C PHE A 308 -20.84 5.73 -27.86
N THR A 309 -21.56 5.53 -28.96
CA THR A 309 -22.29 6.61 -29.63
C THR A 309 -23.79 6.41 -29.45
N ALA A 310 -24.47 7.38 -28.87
CA ALA A 310 -25.92 7.38 -28.72
C ALA A 310 -26.41 8.81 -28.69
N THR A 311 -27.53 9.11 -29.40
CA THR A 311 -28.17 10.39 -29.37
C THR A 311 -28.98 10.56 -28.06
N THR A 312 -29.62 9.49 -27.62
CA THR A 312 -30.32 9.40 -26.34
C THR A 312 -29.68 8.24 -25.54
N PRO A 313 -28.64 8.52 -24.74
CA PRO A 313 -27.95 7.48 -24.02
C PRO A 313 -28.84 6.90 -22.90
N THR A 314 -28.95 5.60 -22.86
CA THR A 314 -29.63 4.85 -21.79
C THR A 314 -28.67 3.84 -21.16
N VAL A 315 -28.96 3.44 -19.93
CA VAL A 315 -28.16 2.41 -19.24
C VAL A 315 -28.19 1.09 -20.01
N ALA A 316 -29.31 0.75 -20.65
CA ALA A 316 -29.44 -0.46 -21.46
C ALA A 316 -28.53 -0.44 -22.70
N LEU A 317 -28.30 0.70 -23.34
CA LEU A 317 -27.37 0.86 -24.45
C LEU A 317 -25.89 0.88 -24.00
N LEU A 318 -25.63 1.34 -22.78
CA LEU A 318 -24.28 1.34 -22.22
C LEU A 318 -23.83 -0.05 -21.77
N TYR A 319 -24.74 -0.87 -21.26
CA TYR A 319 -24.42 -2.19 -20.70
C TYR A 319 -23.62 -3.12 -21.62
N PRO A 320 -23.95 -3.28 -22.91
CA PRO A 320 -23.13 -4.09 -23.83
C PRO A 320 -21.72 -3.56 -23.98
N LYS A 321 -21.50 -2.25 -23.88
CA LYS A 321 -20.15 -1.63 -23.95
C LYS A 321 -19.30 -1.91 -22.72
N LEU A 322 -19.95 -1.99 -21.56
CA LEU A 322 -19.30 -2.41 -20.33
C LEU A 322 -18.88 -3.88 -20.40
N ALA A 323 -19.75 -4.75 -20.94
CA ALA A 323 -19.41 -6.16 -21.17
C ALA A 323 -18.29 -6.33 -22.20
N ASP A 324 -18.29 -5.51 -23.28
CA ASP A 324 -17.21 -5.49 -24.29
C ASP A 324 -15.87 -5.06 -23.66
N ALA A 325 -15.87 -4.09 -22.75
CA ALA A 325 -14.68 -3.68 -22.02
C ALA A 325 -14.07 -4.82 -21.21
N LEU A 326 -14.91 -5.57 -20.50
CA LEU A 326 -14.48 -6.72 -19.71
C LEU A 326 -13.88 -7.81 -20.60
N GLN A 327 -14.59 -8.17 -21.68
CA GLN A 327 -14.16 -9.18 -22.63
C GLN A 327 -12.81 -8.83 -23.28
N LYS A 328 -12.61 -7.56 -23.70
CA LYS A 328 -11.37 -7.13 -24.34
C LYS A 328 -10.16 -7.24 -23.42
N VAL A 329 -10.26 -6.87 -22.14
CA VAL A 329 -9.16 -7.05 -21.19
C VAL A 329 -8.85 -8.53 -21.02
N GLN A 330 -9.86 -9.36 -20.80
CA GLN A 330 -9.68 -10.79 -20.57
C GLN A 330 -9.10 -11.51 -21.78
N SER A 331 -9.52 -11.12 -22.99
CA SER A 331 -9.03 -11.75 -24.23
C SER A 331 -7.61 -11.31 -24.61
N ASN A 332 -7.24 -10.07 -24.31
CA ASN A 332 -5.96 -9.52 -24.75
C ASN A 332 -4.81 -9.73 -23.76
N VAL A 333 -5.12 -9.76 -22.46
CA VAL A 333 -4.10 -9.89 -21.41
C VAL A 333 -4.27 -11.18 -20.59
N PHE A 334 -5.36 -11.91 -20.82
CA PHE A 334 -5.68 -13.16 -20.11
C PHE A 334 -5.76 -13.03 -18.60
N THR A 335 -6.08 -11.81 -18.12
CA THR A 335 -6.25 -11.49 -16.68
C THR A 335 -7.65 -10.93 -16.44
N THR A 336 -8.11 -11.02 -15.20
CA THR A 336 -9.37 -10.39 -14.79
C THR A 336 -9.07 -8.96 -14.33
N PRO A 337 -9.72 -7.93 -14.91
CA PRO A 337 -9.59 -6.56 -14.44
C PRO A 337 -10.09 -6.43 -12.99
N THR A 338 -9.70 -5.36 -12.30
CA THR A 338 -9.95 -5.22 -10.87
C THR A 338 -10.93 -4.10 -10.52
N HIS A 339 -10.91 -2.99 -11.26
CA HIS A 339 -11.68 -1.80 -10.89
C HIS A 339 -12.27 -1.07 -12.10
N TRP A 340 -13.45 -0.52 -11.89
CA TRP A 340 -14.02 0.52 -12.74
C TRP A 340 -13.67 1.90 -12.19
N ILE A 341 -13.28 2.84 -13.05
CA ILE A 341 -13.05 4.24 -12.71
C ILE A 341 -13.99 5.08 -13.56
N MET A 342 -14.78 5.95 -12.92
CA MET A 342 -15.71 6.83 -13.60
C MET A 342 -15.96 8.09 -12.80
N HIS A 343 -16.42 9.15 -13.49
CA HIS A 343 -16.83 10.38 -12.83
C HIS A 343 -18.13 10.15 -12.01
N PRO A 344 -18.30 10.80 -10.85
CA PRO A 344 -19.51 10.66 -10.03
C PRO A 344 -20.82 10.90 -10.80
N ARG A 345 -20.82 11.80 -11.80
CA ARG A 345 -22.00 12.04 -12.66
C ARG A 345 -22.41 10.77 -13.44
N ARG A 346 -21.43 9.95 -13.84
CA ARG A 346 -21.69 8.70 -14.55
C ARG A 346 -22.20 7.61 -13.62
N LEU A 347 -21.68 7.55 -12.40
CA LEU A 347 -22.26 6.69 -11.37
C LEU A 347 -23.71 7.08 -11.08
N ALA A 348 -24.03 8.38 -10.95
CA ALA A 348 -25.40 8.86 -10.78
C ALA A 348 -26.32 8.47 -11.95
N PHE A 349 -25.82 8.52 -13.18
CA PHE A 349 -26.54 8.04 -14.35
C PHE A 349 -26.88 6.54 -14.26
N LEU A 350 -25.94 5.70 -13.80
CA LEU A 350 -26.22 4.29 -13.57
C LEU A 350 -27.23 4.07 -12.46
N LEU A 351 -27.15 4.84 -11.37
CA LEU A 351 -28.07 4.75 -10.23
C LEU A 351 -29.50 5.20 -10.60
N ALA A 352 -29.64 6.18 -11.49
CA ALA A 352 -30.93 6.66 -11.98
C ALA A 352 -31.57 5.72 -13.01
N GLY A 353 -30.85 4.73 -13.52
CA GLY A 353 -31.36 3.79 -14.49
C GLY A 353 -32.47 2.89 -13.91
N VAL A 354 -33.58 2.82 -14.64
CA VAL A 354 -34.73 1.95 -14.30
C VAL A 354 -35.02 0.98 -15.44
N ASP A 355 -35.66 -0.14 -15.13
CA ASP A 355 -36.18 -1.07 -16.11
C ASP A 355 -37.53 -0.61 -16.69
N GLY A 356 -38.06 -1.37 -17.65
CA GLY A 356 -39.40 -1.10 -18.25
C GLY A 356 -40.58 -1.13 -17.27
N SER A 357 -40.34 -1.53 -16.02
CA SER A 357 -41.33 -1.55 -14.93
C SER A 357 -41.01 -0.54 -13.83
N ASN A 358 -40.18 0.47 -14.14
CA ASN A 358 -39.72 1.51 -13.21
C ASN A 358 -38.99 0.98 -11.96
N ARG A 359 -38.33 -0.19 -12.06
CA ARG A 359 -37.51 -0.70 -10.97
C ARG A 359 -36.05 -0.26 -11.17
N PRO A 360 -35.36 0.18 -10.09
CA PRO A 360 -33.95 0.55 -10.19
C PRO A 360 -33.10 -0.60 -10.71
N LEU A 361 -32.21 -0.34 -11.66
CA LEU A 361 -31.24 -1.30 -12.17
C LEU A 361 -30.05 -1.49 -11.22
N VAL A 362 -29.86 -0.59 -10.28
CA VAL A 362 -28.84 -0.66 -9.23
C VAL A 362 -29.53 -0.95 -7.91
N VAL A 363 -29.13 -2.01 -7.25
CA VAL A 363 -29.74 -2.47 -6.00
C VAL A 363 -28.72 -2.32 -4.87
N PRO A 364 -29.10 -1.71 -3.73
CA PRO A 364 -28.18 -1.48 -2.61
C PRO A 364 -27.69 -2.74 -1.87
N SER A 365 -28.24 -3.92 -2.17
CA SER A 365 -27.88 -5.17 -1.50
C SER A 365 -27.56 -6.30 -2.48
N ALA A 366 -26.74 -7.25 -2.04
CA ALA A 366 -26.33 -8.41 -2.83
C ALA A 366 -27.50 -9.33 -3.27
N ASN A 367 -28.68 -9.23 -2.65
CA ASN A 367 -29.86 -10.04 -2.93
C ASN A 367 -30.86 -9.36 -3.88
N GLY A 368 -30.37 -8.50 -4.76
CA GLY A 368 -31.18 -7.80 -5.75
C GLY A 368 -31.68 -8.70 -6.88
N PRO A 369 -32.62 -8.20 -7.71
CA PRO A 369 -33.10 -8.94 -8.86
C PRO A 369 -31.99 -9.19 -9.88
N MET A 370 -32.06 -10.32 -10.58
CA MET A 370 -31.02 -10.78 -11.53
C MET A 370 -30.78 -9.83 -12.73
N ASN A 371 -31.62 -8.83 -12.92
CA ASN A 371 -31.48 -7.80 -13.97
C ASN A 371 -30.73 -6.54 -13.50
N SER A 372 -30.13 -6.54 -12.30
CA SER A 372 -29.39 -5.38 -11.81
C SER A 372 -28.06 -5.20 -12.55
N VAL A 373 -27.73 -3.96 -12.91
CA VAL A 373 -26.48 -3.57 -13.57
C VAL A 373 -25.32 -3.43 -12.55
N ALA A 374 -25.65 -2.96 -11.37
CA ALA A 374 -24.67 -2.81 -10.28
C ALA A 374 -25.32 -3.15 -8.94
N THR A 375 -24.50 -3.62 -8.02
CA THR A 375 -24.94 -4.02 -6.67
C THR A 375 -24.16 -3.22 -5.65
N GLY A 376 -24.85 -2.67 -4.65
CA GLY A 376 -24.21 -2.07 -3.50
C GLY A 376 -23.60 -3.15 -2.61
N ALA A 377 -22.29 -3.20 -2.51
CA ALA A 377 -21.58 -4.13 -1.64
C ALA A 377 -20.49 -3.37 -0.87
N GLY A 378 -20.69 -3.19 0.41
CA GLY A 378 -19.68 -2.63 1.30
C GLY A 378 -19.94 -1.20 1.76
N THR A 379 -19.04 -0.68 2.55
CA THR A 379 -19.10 0.68 3.12
C THR A 379 -18.59 1.68 2.07
N ALA A 380 -19.41 2.65 1.72
CA ALA A 380 -19.00 3.73 0.83
C ALA A 380 -17.95 4.61 1.53
N GLN A 381 -16.82 4.80 0.86
CA GLN A 381 -15.78 5.76 1.23
C GLN A 381 -15.56 6.72 0.08
N TYR A 382 -14.96 7.89 0.34
CA TYR A 382 -14.59 8.79 -0.74
C TYR A 382 -13.67 8.09 -1.75
N GLY A 383 -14.11 8.03 -3.01
CA GLY A 383 -13.42 7.32 -4.09
C GLY A 383 -13.82 5.85 -4.25
N ASN A 384 -14.17 5.14 -3.19
CA ASN A 384 -14.80 3.83 -3.26
C ASN A 384 -16.29 3.99 -3.02
N SER A 385 -17.08 3.90 -4.09
CA SER A 385 -18.53 4.18 -4.04
C SER A 385 -19.34 3.14 -3.25
N GLY A 386 -18.73 2.01 -2.89
CA GLY A 386 -19.44 0.88 -2.29
C GLY A 386 -20.30 0.10 -3.28
N TYR A 387 -20.33 0.49 -4.55
CA TYR A 387 -21.04 -0.21 -5.62
C TYR A 387 -20.10 -1.08 -6.43
N SER A 388 -20.62 -2.19 -6.93
CA SER A 388 -19.93 -3.07 -7.88
C SER A 388 -20.69 -3.10 -9.20
N LEU A 389 -19.97 -3.09 -10.31
CA LEU A 389 -20.47 -3.19 -11.66
C LEU A 389 -19.87 -4.44 -12.32
N LEU A 390 -20.72 -5.36 -12.77
CA LEU A 390 -20.30 -6.66 -13.29
C LEU A 390 -19.36 -7.42 -12.33
N GLY A 391 -19.59 -7.31 -11.01
CA GLY A 391 -18.79 -7.96 -9.98
C GLY A 391 -17.50 -7.23 -9.58
N LEU A 392 -17.18 -6.10 -10.22
CA LEU A 392 -15.98 -5.32 -9.94
C LEU A 392 -16.33 -4.00 -9.24
N PRO A 393 -15.53 -3.55 -8.26
CA PRO A 393 -15.78 -2.32 -7.53
C PRO A 393 -15.64 -1.08 -8.42
N ILE A 394 -16.42 -0.05 -8.10
CA ILE A 394 -16.44 1.23 -8.81
C ILE A 394 -15.72 2.29 -7.99
N ILE A 395 -14.71 2.91 -8.57
CA ILE A 395 -14.05 4.10 -8.07
C ILE A 395 -14.73 5.32 -8.69
N ALA A 396 -15.43 6.11 -7.86
CA ALA A 396 -16.02 7.35 -8.27
C ALA A 396 -15.00 8.49 -8.08
N ASP A 397 -14.40 8.96 -9.18
CA ASP A 397 -13.33 9.96 -9.15
C ASP A 397 -13.70 11.23 -9.92
N ALA A 398 -13.80 12.32 -9.18
CA ALA A 398 -14.08 13.62 -9.78
C ALA A 398 -12.93 14.19 -10.63
N SER A 399 -11.74 13.58 -10.59
CA SER A 399 -10.62 13.96 -11.45
C SER A 399 -10.73 13.43 -12.89
N VAL A 400 -11.67 12.53 -13.15
CA VAL A 400 -11.99 12.10 -14.52
C VAL A 400 -12.49 13.31 -15.30
N GLN A 401 -11.88 13.55 -16.46
CA GLN A 401 -12.22 14.72 -17.28
C GLN A 401 -13.65 14.61 -17.81
N THR A 402 -14.39 15.73 -17.71
CA THR A 402 -15.80 15.82 -18.15
C THR A 402 -16.01 16.75 -19.34
N THR A 403 -14.93 17.39 -19.80
CA THR A 403 -14.96 18.41 -20.86
C THR A 403 -14.37 17.90 -22.18
N LEU A 404 -14.38 16.58 -22.38
CA LEU A 404 -13.90 15.98 -23.62
C LEU A 404 -14.90 16.27 -24.74
N SER A 405 -14.37 16.66 -25.89
CA SER A 405 -15.21 17.05 -27.03
C SER A 405 -16.31 18.02 -26.60
N THR A 406 -17.58 17.61 -26.60
CA THR A 406 -18.71 18.39 -26.15
C THR A 406 -19.27 17.80 -24.87
N ASP A 407 -18.67 18.19 -23.71
CA ASP A 407 -19.11 17.81 -22.38
C ASP A 407 -19.21 16.29 -22.13
N GLN A 408 -18.26 15.53 -22.72
CA GLN A 408 -18.18 14.09 -22.59
C GLN A 408 -17.23 13.69 -21.46
N ASP A 409 -17.53 12.58 -20.83
CA ASP A 409 -16.61 11.87 -19.91
C ASP A 409 -16.18 10.53 -20.48
N GLU A 410 -15.33 9.83 -19.75
CA GLU A 410 -14.86 8.49 -20.09
C GLU A 410 -15.08 7.55 -18.91
N ILE A 411 -15.23 6.25 -19.22
CA ILE A 411 -15.27 5.18 -18.24
C ILE A 411 -14.03 4.31 -18.50
N TYR A 412 -13.28 4.03 -17.45
CA TYR A 412 -12.11 3.19 -17.51
C TYR A 412 -12.36 1.88 -16.76
N LEU A 413 -11.93 0.79 -17.34
CA LEU A 413 -11.80 -0.51 -16.70
C LEU A 413 -10.32 -0.85 -16.65
N VAL A 414 -9.78 -1.13 -15.47
CA VAL A 414 -8.33 -1.33 -15.29
C VAL A 414 -8.03 -2.57 -14.47
N ASP A 415 -6.87 -3.17 -14.75
CA ASP A 415 -6.22 -4.10 -13.86
C ASP A 415 -5.18 -3.35 -13.02
N SER A 416 -5.45 -3.15 -11.73
CA SER A 416 -4.58 -2.39 -10.82
C SER A 416 -3.17 -2.98 -10.70
N ARG A 417 -2.98 -4.26 -10.99
CA ARG A 417 -1.67 -4.93 -10.95
C ARG A 417 -0.71 -4.40 -12.01
N GLU A 418 -1.25 -3.89 -13.13
CA GLU A 418 -0.48 -3.36 -14.27
C GLU A 418 -0.43 -1.81 -14.29
N MET A 419 -1.09 -1.17 -13.33
CA MET A 419 -1.07 0.29 -13.14
C MET A 419 0.01 0.66 -12.13
N HIS A 420 1.25 0.78 -12.60
CA HIS A 420 2.40 1.00 -11.71
C HIS A 420 2.58 2.48 -11.39
N LEU A 421 2.44 2.83 -10.11
CA LEU A 421 2.71 4.16 -9.57
C LEU A 421 3.98 4.13 -8.72
N PHE A 422 4.98 4.88 -9.14
CA PHE A 422 6.24 5.03 -8.42
C PHE A 422 6.19 6.32 -7.62
N GLU A 423 6.25 6.19 -6.31
CA GLU A 423 6.27 7.31 -5.36
C GLU A 423 7.46 7.18 -4.40
N GLN A 424 7.90 8.28 -3.85
CA GLN A 424 8.94 8.28 -2.83
C GLN A 424 8.44 7.56 -1.57
N PRO A 425 9.21 6.60 -1.01
CA PRO A 425 8.80 5.87 0.19
C PRO A 425 8.73 6.80 1.39
N GLY A 426 7.70 6.60 2.24
CA GLY A 426 7.45 7.36 3.46
C GLY A 426 6.67 8.64 3.21
N SER A 427 7.24 9.65 2.59
CA SER A 427 6.56 10.89 2.23
C SER A 427 6.65 11.14 0.73
N PRO A 428 5.52 11.16 -0.01
CA PRO A 428 5.54 11.36 -1.46
C PRO A 428 5.91 12.79 -1.86
N PHE A 429 5.99 13.70 -0.91
CA PHE A 429 6.35 15.11 -1.14
C PHE A 429 7.32 15.61 -0.07
N SER A 430 8.05 16.66 -0.40
CA SER A 430 8.93 17.41 0.49
C SER A 430 8.41 18.83 0.65
N LEU A 431 8.55 19.38 1.85
CA LEU A 431 8.15 20.74 2.16
C LEU A 431 9.42 21.60 2.40
N ARG A 432 9.51 22.73 1.71
CA ARG A 432 10.60 23.70 1.86
C ARG A 432 10.08 25.08 2.20
N PHE A 433 10.82 25.79 3.03
CA PHE A 433 10.58 27.19 3.37
C PHE A 433 11.79 28.02 2.98
N GLU A 434 11.60 29.09 2.24
CA GLU A 434 12.67 29.98 1.81
C GLU A 434 12.30 31.43 2.12
N ALA A 435 13.16 32.13 2.83
CA ALA A 435 13.01 33.56 3.10
C ALA A 435 13.58 34.40 1.94
N THR A 436 12.95 34.29 0.77
CA THR A 436 13.39 34.99 -0.45
C THR A 436 13.14 36.51 -0.45
N GLY A 437 12.17 36.94 0.35
CA GLY A 437 11.74 38.34 0.45
C GLY A 437 12.14 38.97 1.78
N ALA A 438 13.43 39.02 2.10
CA ALA A 438 13.88 39.62 3.37
C ALA A 438 13.47 41.08 3.54
N SER A 439 13.42 41.86 2.45
CA SER A 439 12.96 43.26 2.45
C SER A 439 11.45 43.38 2.55
N SER A 440 10.67 42.40 2.06
CA SER A 440 9.20 42.38 2.09
C SER A 440 8.66 41.54 3.25
N LEU A 441 9.51 40.95 4.07
CA LEU A 441 9.13 40.04 5.18
C LEU A 441 8.21 38.89 4.71
N THR A 442 8.53 38.31 3.54
CA THR A 442 7.79 37.17 2.99
C THR A 442 8.58 35.87 3.11
N VAL A 443 7.88 34.77 3.42
CA VAL A 443 8.40 33.41 3.46
C VAL A 443 7.70 32.62 2.37
N LYS A 444 8.49 32.03 1.48
CA LYS A 444 8.01 31.17 0.42
C LYS A 444 7.89 29.74 0.93
N THR A 445 6.69 29.18 0.85
CA THR A 445 6.42 27.78 1.16
C THR A 445 6.32 27.01 -0.14
N VAL A 446 7.13 25.98 -0.30
CA VAL A 446 7.16 25.14 -1.51
C VAL A 446 6.90 23.69 -1.11
N VAL A 447 5.91 23.09 -1.74
CA VAL A 447 5.67 21.64 -1.70
C VAL A 447 6.10 21.06 -3.03
N TYR A 448 6.93 20.05 -3.04
CA TYR A 448 7.33 19.34 -4.25
C TYR A 448 7.49 17.84 -3.98
N GLY A 449 7.26 17.03 -4.98
CA GLY A 449 7.47 15.59 -4.92
C GLY A 449 7.73 15.02 -6.30
N TYR A 450 8.32 13.85 -6.32
CA TYR A 450 8.64 13.11 -7.53
C TYR A 450 7.70 11.93 -7.66
N ALA A 451 7.12 11.76 -8.83
CA ALA A 451 6.27 10.61 -9.12
C ALA A 451 6.45 10.18 -10.58
N ALA A 452 6.27 8.91 -10.82
CA ALA A 452 6.18 8.36 -12.16
C ALA A 452 5.01 7.37 -12.22
N PHE A 453 4.35 7.29 -13.33
CA PHE A 453 3.26 6.35 -13.56
C PHE A 453 3.40 5.72 -14.93
N THR A 454 3.06 4.43 -15.02
CA THR A 454 2.94 3.73 -16.30
C THR A 454 1.88 2.64 -16.25
N ALA A 455 1.11 2.59 -17.33
CA ALA A 455 0.20 1.49 -17.66
C ALA A 455 0.65 0.80 -18.96
N GLU A 456 1.85 1.13 -19.46
CA GLU A 456 2.31 0.72 -20.78
C GLU A 456 3.05 -0.64 -20.80
N ARG A 457 3.25 -1.24 -19.62
CA ARG A 457 3.78 -2.61 -19.56
C ARG A 457 2.85 -3.58 -20.26
N TYR A 458 1.55 -3.47 -19.97
CA TYR A 458 0.47 -4.14 -20.69
C TYR A 458 -0.65 -3.13 -20.99
N PRO A 459 -0.55 -2.35 -22.06
CA PRO A 459 -1.51 -1.30 -22.37
C PRO A 459 -2.96 -1.81 -22.44
N LEU A 460 -3.13 -3.01 -22.96
CA LEU A 460 -4.43 -3.65 -23.13
C LEU A 460 -5.04 -4.18 -21.80
N ALA A 461 -4.32 -4.06 -20.68
CA ALA A 461 -4.87 -4.28 -19.33
C ALA A 461 -5.86 -3.19 -18.90
N ALA A 462 -5.96 -2.11 -19.68
CA ALA A 462 -6.98 -1.09 -19.53
C ALA A 462 -7.94 -1.08 -20.73
N SER A 463 -9.22 -0.81 -20.47
CA SER A 463 -10.23 -0.50 -21.50
C SER A 463 -10.81 0.88 -21.23
N ILE A 464 -11.00 1.65 -22.28
CA ILE A 464 -11.48 3.02 -22.26
C ILE A 464 -12.76 3.11 -23.09
N ILE A 465 -13.85 3.44 -22.43
CA ILE A 465 -15.14 3.70 -23.10
C ILE A 465 -15.28 5.21 -23.26
N SER A 466 -15.44 5.67 -24.48
CA SER A 466 -15.57 7.09 -24.82
C SER A 466 -16.60 7.29 -25.92
N GLY A 467 -17.02 8.53 -26.15
CA GLY A 467 -17.89 8.90 -27.27
C GLY A 467 -19.13 9.70 -26.87
N THR A 468 -19.94 10.06 -27.86
CA THR A 468 -21.09 10.99 -27.70
C THR A 468 -22.17 10.48 -26.77
N GLY A 469 -22.28 9.18 -26.55
CA GLY A 469 -23.19 8.58 -25.57
C GLY A 469 -22.78 8.80 -24.11
N LEU A 470 -21.56 9.33 -23.87
CA LEU A 470 -21.08 9.72 -22.54
C LEU A 470 -21.14 11.24 -22.31
N ALA A 471 -21.97 11.98 -23.04
CA ALA A 471 -22.27 13.38 -22.71
C ALA A 471 -22.90 13.51 -21.31
N ALA A 472 -22.96 14.75 -20.79
CA ALA A 472 -23.56 15.00 -19.48
C ALA A 472 -24.96 14.40 -19.41
N PRO A 473 -25.26 13.54 -18.41
CA PRO A 473 -26.58 12.96 -18.26
C PRO A 473 -27.59 14.01 -17.86
N SER A 474 -28.79 13.95 -18.44
CA SER A 474 -29.98 14.62 -17.94
C SER A 474 -30.81 13.64 -17.11
N PHE A 475 -31.23 14.04 -15.91
CA PHE A 475 -32.05 13.25 -14.99
C PHE A 475 -33.51 13.66 -15.06
#